data_4e74dc47b27efed3a9a05e3e1517b4aa
#
_entry.id   4e74dc47b27efed3a9a05e3e1517b4aa
#
_cell.length_a   1.000
_cell.length_b   1.000
_cell.length_c   1.000
_cell.angle_alpha   90.00
_cell.angle_beta   90.00
_cell.angle_gamma   90.00
#
_symmetry.space_group_name_H-M   'P 1'
#
loop_
_entity.id
_entity.type
_entity.pdbx_description
1 polymer ?
#
loop_
_entity_poly.entity_id
_entity_poly.type
_entity_poly.pdbx_seq_one_letter_code
_entity_poly.pdbx_strand_id
1 'polypeptide(L)'
;MEAGDKFQQPSRRVNELWQTDFTYFKIIGWGWYYLSTVLDDYSRFIVAWRLCTTMSASDVSDTLDDALAFTELNQVKVRHRPRLLSDNGPCYISGELADYLEENGMSHTRGRPYHPQTQGKIERWHRSMKNQVLLNHYYLPSELEEQLHRFVSYYNHDRYHESIDNLTPADVYYGRGEAILSQRERIKRNTIALRRKNHYDRQRTHNLMS
;
A
#
# COMPACT_ATOMS: atom_id res chain seq x y z
N MET A 1 15.70 1.69 -25.34
CA MET A 1 14.35 2.20 -25.03
C MET A 1 14.46 3.13 -23.84
N GLU A 2 14.01 4.35 -23.99
CA GLU A 2 14.12 5.36 -22.93
C GLU A 2 13.19 4.99 -21.75
N ALA A 3 13.75 4.89 -20.56
CA ALA A 3 13.07 4.57 -19.32
C ALA A 3 12.05 5.66 -18.86
N GLY A 4 11.92 6.75 -19.64
CA GLY A 4 11.15 7.94 -19.26
C GLY A 4 9.65 7.88 -19.45
N ASP A 5 9.19 7.19 -20.48
CA ASP A 5 7.78 7.30 -20.90
C ASP A 5 6.83 6.30 -20.21
N LYS A 6 7.36 5.19 -19.67
CA LYS A 6 6.53 4.19 -18.97
C LYS A 6 6.03 4.64 -17.59
N PHE A 7 6.62 5.69 -17.02
CA PHE A 7 6.27 6.19 -15.69
C PHE A 7 5.07 7.15 -15.67
N GLN A 8 4.65 7.65 -16.81
CA GLN A 8 3.50 8.55 -16.94
C GLN A 8 2.15 7.82 -16.92
N GLN A 9 2.15 6.48 -16.86
CA GLN A 9 0.91 5.70 -16.79
C GLN A 9 0.61 5.32 -15.33
N PRO A 10 -0.30 6.04 -14.65
CA PRO A 10 -0.76 5.63 -13.33
C PRO A 10 -1.42 4.26 -13.40
N SER A 11 -1.29 3.46 -12.34
CA SER A 11 -2.02 2.20 -12.23
C SER A 11 -3.54 2.46 -12.26
N ARG A 12 -4.28 1.62 -12.97
CA ARG A 12 -5.73 1.75 -13.17
C ARG A 12 -6.53 0.67 -12.46
N ARG A 13 -5.85 -0.36 -11.96
CA ARG A 13 -6.45 -1.52 -11.30
C ARG A 13 -5.47 -2.15 -10.31
N VAL A 14 -6.00 -2.94 -9.41
CA VAL A 14 -5.20 -3.74 -8.46
C VAL A 14 -4.29 -4.72 -9.20
N ASN A 15 -3.12 -4.97 -8.63
CA ASN A 15 -2.11 -5.89 -9.16
C ASN A 15 -1.59 -5.55 -10.56
N GLU A 16 -1.70 -4.29 -10.98
CA GLU A 16 -1.11 -3.81 -12.24
C GLU A 16 0.34 -3.34 -12.04
N LEU A 17 0.60 -2.67 -10.93
CA LEU A 17 1.91 -2.14 -10.55
C LEU A 17 2.13 -2.36 -9.05
N TRP A 18 3.22 -3.01 -8.70
CA TRP A 18 3.68 -3.16 -7.33
C TRP A 18 4.90 -2.28 -7.08
N GLN A 19 4.88 -1.50 -6.02
CA GLN A 19 6.06 -0.81 -5.51
C GLN A 19 6.75 -1.69 -4.49
N THR A 20 8.09 -1.78 -4.58
CA THR A 20 8.91 -2.47 -3.58
C THR A 20 10.04 -1.57 -3.10
N ASP A 21 10.34 -1.65 -1.83
CA ASP A 21 11.43 -0.92 -1.20
C ASP A 21 11.79 -1.56 0.14
N PHE A 22 13.02 -1.32 0.58
CA PHE A 22 13.49 -1.69 1.91
C PHE A 22 13.44 -0.50 2.87
N THR A 23 13.09 -0.80 4.12
CA THR A 23 13.39 0.09 5.23
C THR A 23 14.02 -0.70 6.36
N TYR A 24 14.63 -0.02 7.34
CA TYR A 24 15.43 -0.69 8.35
C TYR A 24 15.01 -0.31 9.77
N PHE A 25 15.25 -1.24 10.69
CA PHE A 25 15.04 -1.12 12.12
C PHE A 25 16.27 -1.58 12.88
N LYS A 26 16.50 -1.00 14.05
CA LYS A 26 17.53 -1.46 14.97
C LYS A 26 16.86 -2.17 16.14
N ILE A 27 17.29 -3.40 16.43
CA ILE A 27 16.85 -4.18 17.60
C ILE A 27 18.00 -4.21 18.60
N ILE A 28 17.71 -3.88 19.85
CA ILE A 28 18.72 -3.81 20.92
C ILE A 28 19.31 -5.20 21.16
N GLY A 29 20.64 -5.28 21.07
CA GLY A 29 21.37 -6.56 21.23
C GLY A 29 21.43 -7.45 19.97
N TRP A 30 20.63 -7.17 18.92
CA TRP A 30 20.57 -7.98 17.70
C TRP A 30 21.12 -7.26 16.46
N GLY A 31 21.16 -5.92 16.44
CA GLY A 31 21.65 -5.15 15.31
C GLY A 31 20.55 -4.65 14.38
N TRP A 32 20.86 -4.59 13.07
CA TRP A 32 19.96 -4.06 12.05
C TRP A 32 19.15 -5.17 11.40
N TYR A 33 17.86 -4.88 11.22
CA TYR A 33 16.90 -5.68 10.46
C TYR A 33 16.30 -4.83 9.35
N TYR A 34 15.90 -5.47 8.27
CA TYR A 34 15.44 -4.82 7.06
C TYR A 34 14.03 -5.33 6.71
N LEU A 35 13.12 -4.41 6.53
CA LEU A 35 11.76 -4.73 6.11
C LEU A 35 11.66 -4.60 4.60
N SER A 36 11.54 -5.71 3.91
CA SER A 36 11.13 -5.77 2.50
C SER A 36 9.63 -5.63 2.42
N THR A 37 9.12 -4.82 1.50
CA THR A 37 7.67 -4.56 1.38
C THR A 37 7.26 -4.57 -0.09
N VAL A 38 6.10 -5.16 -0.39
CA VAL A 38 5.40 -5.07 -1.67
C VAL A 38 4.07 -4.36 -1.46
N LEU A 39 3.90 -3.20 -2.10
CA LEU A 39 2.72 -2.36 -2.02
C LEU A 39 2.03 -2.29 -3.38
N ASP A 40 0.73 -2.58 -3.43
CA ASP A 40 -0.07 -2.34 -4.63
C ASP A 40 -0.27 -0.84 -4.88
N ASP A 41 0.20 -0.38 -6.03
CA ASP A 41 0.21 1.05 -6.36
C ASP A 41 -1.19 1.65 -6.46
N TYR A 42 -2.18 0.88 -6.93
CA TYR A 42 -3.55 1.35 -7.10
C TYR A 42 -4.28 1.54 -5.77
N SER A 43 -4.33 0.48 -4.98
CA SER A 43 -5.10 0.43 -3.72
C SER A 43 -4.33 0.94 -2.50
N ARG A 44 -3.01 1.03 -2.54
CA ARG A 44 -2.11 1.22 -1.40
C ARG A 44 -2.01 0.00 -0.47
N PHE A 45 -2.62 -1.11 -0.81
CA PHE A 45 -2.63 -2.33 -0.01
C PHE A 45 -1.22 -2.91 0.09
N ILE A 46 -0.79 -3.27 1.29
CA ILE A 46 0.44 -4.02 1.49
C ILE A 46 0.14 -5.48 1.20
N VAL A 47 0.66 -5.95 0.07
CA VAL A 47 0.41 -7.29 -0.47
C VAL A 47 1.24 -8.32 0.28
N ALA A 48 2.53 -8.01 0.48
CA ALA A 48 3.45 -8.84 1.25
C ALA A 48 4.53 -7.99 1.92
N TRP A 49 5.13 -8.55 2.97
CA TRP A 49 6.28 -7.97 3.66
C TRP A 49 7.07 -9.07 4.38
N ARG A 50 8.38 -8.86 4.51
CA ARG A 50 9.27 -9.75 5.29
C ARG A 50 10.26 -8.93 6.10
N LEU A 51 10.52 -9.39 7.32
CA LEU A 51 11.60 -8.87 8.16
C LEU A 51 12.85 -9.71 7.93
N CYS A 52 13.86 -9.10 7.29
CA CYS A 52 15.06 -9.76 6.83
C CYS A 52 16.28 -9.32 7.65
N THR A 53 17.34 -10.12 7.66
CA THR A 53 18.64 -9.77 8.25
C THR A 53 19.59 -9.12 7.25
N THR A 54 19.25 -9.16 5.96
CA THR A 54 20.00 -8.57 4.84
C THR A 54 19.08 -7.77 3.91
N MET A 55 19.65 -7.12 2.90
CA MET A 55 18.95 -6.50 1.78
C MET A 55 19.46 -7.11 0.48
N SER A 56 19.34 -8.42 0.34
CA SER A 56 19.76 -9.16 -0.84
C SER A 56 18.67 -9.22 -1.92
N ALA A 57 19.04 -9.62 -3.12
CA ALA A 57 18.09 -9.92 -4.19
C ALA A 57 17.18 -11.10 -3.79
N SER A 58 17.72 -12.09 -3.08
CA SER A 58 16.94 -13.21 -2.55
C SER A 58 15.85 -12.75 -1.58
N ASP A 59 16.14 -11.77 -0.67
CA ASP A 59 15.11 -11.22 0.23
C ASP A 59 13.96 -10.55 -0.54
N VAL A 60 14.29 -9.90 -1.67
CA VAL A 60 13.26 -9.31 -2.56
C VAL A 60 12.44 -10.41 -3.23
N SER A 61 13.10 -11.43 -3.80
CA SER A 61 12.45 -12.55 -4.48
C SER A 61 11.53 -13.32 -3.54
N ASP A 62 11.98 -13.60 -2.32
CA ASP A 62 11.17 -14.24 -1.29
C ASP A 62 9.91 -13.43 -0.91
N THR A 63 10.04 -12.11 -0.85
CA THR A 63 8.89 -11.22 -0.58
C THR A 63 7.92 -11.18 -1.76
N LEU A 64 8.44 -11.26 -2.99
CA LEU A 64 7.63 -11.35 -4.20
C LEU A 64 6.91 -12.70 -4.31
N ASP A 65 7.54 -13.80 -3.89
CA ASP A 65 6.90 -15.11 -3.82
C ASP A 65 5.71 -15.10 -2.87
N ASP A 66 5.83 -14.48 -1.69
CA ASP A 66 4.71 -14.30 -0.78
C ASP A 66 3.59 -13.46 -1.41
N ALA A 67 3.95 -12.39 -2.15
CA ALA A 67 2.98 -11.56 -2.84
C ALA A 67 2.27 -12.30 -3.97
N LEU A 68 2.99 -13.10 -4.76
CA LEU A 68 2.43 -13.94 -5.82
C LEU A 68 1.53 -15.03 -5.25
N ALA A 69 1.93 -15.65 -4.13
CA ALA A 69 1.13 -16.66 -3.44
C ALA A 69 -0.16 -16.05 -2.86
N PHE A 70 -0.07 -14.92 -2.17
CA PHE A 70 -1.23 -14.21 -1.61
C PHE A 70 -2.26 -13.83 -2.68
N THR A 71 -1.79 -13.41 -3.85
CA THR A 71 -2.65 -12.98 -4.95
C THR A 71 -3.10 -14.13 -5.85
N GLU A 72 -2.64 -15.35 -5.60
CA GLU A 72 -2.84 -16.55 -6.43
C GLU A 72 -2.36 -16.37 -7.89
N LEU A 73 -1.56 -15.35 -8.15
CA LEU A 73 -1.05 -15.08 -9.49
C LEU A 73 -0.02 -16.10 -9.95
N ASN A 74 0.57 -16.89 -9.06
CA ASN A 74 1.46 -18.00 -9.37
C ASN A 74 0.72 -19.22 -9.96
N GLN A 75 -0.59 -19.38 -9.69
CA GLN A 75 -1.38 -20.57 -10.06
C GLN A 75 -2.12 -20.42 -11.39
N VAL A 76 -2.29 -19.21 -11.89
CA VAL A 76 -3.11 -18.92 -13.06
C VAL A 76 -2.24 -18.49 -14.25
N LYS A 77 -2.54 -18.98 -15.46
CA LYS A 77 -1.99 -18.42 -16.71
C LYS A 77 -2.55 -17.01 -16.91
N VAL A 78 -2.02 -16.04 -16.18
CA VAL A 78 -2.48 -14.66 -16.21
C VAL A 78 -1.88 -13.96 -17.42
N ARG A 79 -2.69 -13.25 -18.18
CA ARG A 79 -2.25 -12.44 -19.33
C ARG A 79 -1.34 -11.27 -18.92
N HIS A 80 -1.47 -10.81 -17.69
CA HIS A 80 -0.75 -9.63 -17.19
C HIS A 80 -0.24 -9.88 -15.78
N ARG A 81 1.06 -10.06 -15.65
CA ARG A 81 1.74 -10.05 -14.36
C ARG A 81 1.92 -8.60 -13.88
N PRO A 82 1.99 -8.36 -12.57
CA PRO A 82 2.30 -7.03 -12.05
C PRO A 82 3.65 -6.52 -12.58
N ARG A 83 3.71 -5.25 -12.88
CA ARG A 83 4.99 -4.58 -13.12
C ARG A 83 5.60 -4.24 -11.76
N LEU A 84 6.89 -4.51 -11.58
CA LEU A 84 7.60 -4.11 -10.37
C LEU A 84 8.20 -2.72 -10.54
N LEU A 85 8.07 -1.89 -9.52
CA LEU A 85 8.68 -0.58 -9.41
C LEU A 85 9.56 -0.54 -8.17
N SER A 86 10.86 -0.29 -8.36
CA SER A 86 11.82 -0.12 -7.28
C SER A 86 12.69 1.14 -7.47
N ASP A 87 13.52 1.44 -6.51
CA ASP A 87 14.66 2.33 -6.66
C ASP A 87 15.81 1.66 -7.43
N ASN A 88 17.01 2.26 -7.41
CA ASN A 88 18.22 1.73 -7.99
C ASN A 88 19.17 1.13 -6.94
N GLY A 89 18.63 0.63 -5.83
CA GLY A 89 19.43 -0.05 -4.81
C GLY A 89 20.15 -1.28 -5.37
N PRO A 90 21.29 -1.70 -4.78
CA PRO A 90 22.11 -2.81 -5.29
C PRO A 90 21.31 -4.10 -5.51
N CYS A 91 20.40 -4.45 -4.60
CA CYS A 91 19.54 -5.63 -4.74
C CYS A 91 18.61 -5.55 -5.96
N TYR A 92 18.14 -4.35 -6.33
CA TYR A 92 17.23 -4.15 -7.45
C TYR A 92 17.91 -4.06 -8.82
N ILE A 93 19.22 -3.86 -8.86
CA ILE A 93 20.00 -3.86 -10.11
C ILE A 93 20.73 -5.18 -10.37
N SER A 94 20.61 -6.16 -9.48
CA SER A 94 21.28 -7.45 -9.57
C SER A 94 20.75 -8.29 -10.74
N GLY A 95 21.63 -9.12 -11.33
CA GLY A 95 21.24 -10.10 -12.35
C GLY A 95 20.29 -11.14 -11.77
N GLU A 96 20.51 -11.58 -10.53
CA GLU A 96 19.69 -12.56 -9.83
C GLU A 96 18.21 -12.14 -9.77
N LEU A 97 17.92 -10.88 -9.41
CA LEU A 97 16.54 -10.38 -9.41
C LEU A 97 15.99 -10.24 -10.84
N ALA A 98 16.83 -9.87 -11.80
CA ALA A 98 16.39 -9.76 -13.20
C ALA A 98 15.98 -11.13 -13.76
N ASP A 99 16.76 -12.18 -13.51
CA ASP A 99 16.47 -13.56 -13.92
C ASP A 99 15.15 -14.05 -13.23
N TYR A 100 15.02 -13.83 -11.93
CA TYR A 100 13.79 -14.16 -11.19
C TYR A 100 12.53 -13.49 -11.77
N LEU A 101 12.62 -12.20 -12.10
CA LEU A 101 11.48 -11.47 -12.67
C LEU A 101 11.13 -11.95 -14.07
N GLU A 102 12.13 -12.30 -14.89
CA GLU A 102 11.93 -12.89 -16.22
C GLU A 102 11.23 -14.24 -16.12
N GLU A 103 11.70 -15.14 -15.24
CA GLU A 103 11.10 -16.45 -14.98
C GLU A 103 9.62 -16.33 -14.55
N ASN A 104 9.28 -15.32 -13.76
CA ASN A 104 7.92 -15.06 -13.32
C ASN A 104 7.09 -14.20 -14.30
N GLY A 105 7.64 -13.84 -15.45
CA GLY A 105 6.98 -13.02 -16.48
C GLY A 105 6.63 -11.61 -15.99
N MET A 106 7.39 -11.08 -15.03
CA MET A 106 7.21 -9.75 -14.46
C MET A 106 8.14 -8.74 -15.14
N SER A 107 7.63 -7.57 -15.47
CA SER A 107 8.47 -6.47 -15.96
C SER A 107 8.96 -5.59 -14.82
N HIS A 108 10.18 -5.10 -14.91
CA HIS A 108 10.78 -4.23 -13.90
C HIS A 108 10.96 -2.81 -14.45
N THR A 109 10.53 -1.84 -13.67
CA THR A 109 10.78 -0.42 -13.92
C THR A 109 11.51 0.14 -12.70
N ARG A 110 12.62 0.80 -12.92
CA ARG A 110 13.39 1.45 -11.86
C ARG A 110 13.17 2.95 -11.91
N GLY A 111 13.07 3.58 -10.74
CA GLY A 111 12.96 5.03 -10.61
C GLY A 111 14.12 5.74 -11.32
N ARG A 112 13.87 6.91 -11.91
CA ARG A 112 14.98 7.75 -12.42
C ARG A 112 15.82 8.24 -11.26
N PRO A 113 17.16 8.22 -11.37
CA PRO A 113 18.01 8.87 -10.39
C PRO A 113 17.56 10.33 -10.18
N TYR A 114 17.50 10.77 -8.93
CA TYR A 114 17.10 12.14 -8.54
C TYR A 114 15.64 12.53 -8.81
N HIS A 115 14.73 11.60 -9.09
CA HIS A 115 13.29 11.83 -9.19
C HIS A 115 12.51 11.06 -8.11
N PRO A 116 12.42 11.58 -6.87
CA PRO A 116 11.78 10.89 -5.73
C PRO A 116 10.27 10.70 -5.88
N GLN A 117 9.63 11.37 -6.82
CA GLN A 117 8.17 11.30 -7.00
C GLN A 117 7.66 9.91 -7.44
N THR A 118 8.54 9.04 -7.93
CA THR A 118 8.18 7.75 -8.49
C THR A 118 7.76 6.71 -7.46
N GLN A 119 8.28 6.78 -6.24
CA GLN A 119 7.97 5.86 -5.12
C GLN A 119 7.27 6.52 -3.93
N GLY A 120 6.74 7.71 -4.10
CA GLY A 120 6.14 8.49 -3.01
C GLY A 120 5.00 7.80 -2.23
N LYS A 121 4.47 6.66 -2.73
CA LYS A 121 3.44 5.89 -2.03
C LYS A 121 4.06 4.97 -0.99
N ILE A 122 5.08 4.20 -1.36
CA ILE A 122 5.80 3.32 -0.45
C ILE A 122 6.63 4.12 0.56
N GLU A 123 7.19 5.26 0.17
CA GLU A 123 7.87 6.19 1.10
C GLU A 123 6.91 6.70 2.19
N ARG A 124 5.68 7.08 1.81
CA ARG A 124 4.65 7.48 2.78
C ARG A 124 4.21 6.35 3.69
N TRP A 125 4.13 5.12 3.15
CA TRP A 125 3.92 3.92 3.94
C TRP A 125 5.03 3.77 5.00
N HIS A 126 6.30 3.75 4.59
CA HIS A 126 7.44 3.64 5.50
C HIS A 126 7.43 4.72 6.58
N ARG A 127 7.16 5.98 6.20
CA ARG A 127 7.04 7.08 7.17
C ARG A 127 5.94 6.85 8.18
N SER A 128 4.75 6.46 7.72
CA SER A 128 3.60 6.20 8.59
C SER A 128 3.87 5.04 9.55
N MET A 129 4.48 3.99 9.06
CA MET A 129 4.82 2.81 9.83
C MET A 129 5.90 3.13 10.88
N LYS A 130 7.00 3.78 10.46
CA LYS A 130 8.08 4.18 11.39
C LYS A 130 7.59 5.11 12.50
N ASN A 131 6.69 6.04 12.23
CA ASN A 131 6.13 6.95 13.22
C ASN A 131 5.35 6.24 14.34
N GLN A 132 4.88 5.01 14.12
CA GLN A 132 4.18 4.23 15.14
C GLN A 132 5.07 3.12 15.71
N VAL A 133 5.75 2.37 14.85
CA VAL A 133 6.56 1.23 15.27
C VAL A 133 7.78 1.68 16.09
N LEU A 134 8.43 2.79 15.74
CA LEU A 134 9.59 3.31 16.46
C LEU A 134 9.26 4.04 17.79
N LEU A 135 8.00 4.12 18.17
CA LEU A 135 7.64 4.59 19.51
C LEU A 135 8.03 3.59 20.62
N ASN A 136 8.22 2.33 20.25
CA ASN A 136 8.63 1.26 21.15
C ASN A 136 10.08 0.85 20.90
N HIS A 137 10.72 0.32 21.94
CA HIS A 137 12.00 -0.36 21.85
C HIS A 137 11.76 -1.87 21.76
N TYR A 138 12.52 -2.54 20.92
CA TYR A 138 12.42 -3.97 20.70
C TYR A 138 13.69 -4.66 21.18
N TYR A 139 13.54 -5.74 21.92
CA TYR A 139 14.64 -6.57 22.46
C TYR A 139 14.71 -7.92 21.76
N LEU A 140 13.63 -8.33 21.07
CA LEU A 140 13.57 -9.55 20.28
C LEU A 140 13.06 -9.25 18.87
N PRO A 141 13.60 -9.92 17.84
CA PRO A 141 13.08 -9.80 16.48
C PRO A 141 11.58 -10.12 16.36
N SER A 142 11.10 -11.11 17.11
CA SER A 142 9.69 -11.50 17.15
C SER A 142 8.75 -10.41 17.68
N GLU A 143 9.21 -9.57 18.61
CA GLU A 143 8.42 -8.43 19.11
C GLU A 143 8.21 -7.38 18.01
N LEU A 144 9.28 -7.08 17.27
CA LEU A 144 9.19 -6.16 16.13
C LEU A 144 8.29 -6.74 15.03
N GLU A 145 8.44 -8.02 14.71
CA GLU A 145 7.64 -8.71 13.69
C GLU A 145 6.14 -8.72 14.06
N GLU A 146 5.80 -9.00 15.30
CA GLU A 146 4.41 -8.92 15.78
C GLU A 146 3.84 -7.51 15.66
N GLN A 147 4.63 -6.49 16.01
CA GLN A 147 4.20 -5.10 15.89
C GLN A 147 4.02 -4.67 14.43
N LEU A 148 4.90 -5.11 13.54
CA LEU A 148 4.77 -4.90 12.10
C LEU A 148 3.50 -5.55 11.56
N HIS A 149 3.23 -6.80 11.97
CA HIS A 149 2.02 -7.51 11.58
C HIS A 149 0.76 -6.77 12.01
N ARG A 150 0.70 -6.30 13.25
CA ARG A 150 -0.43 -5.49 13.76
C ARG A 150 -0.58 -4.19 12.97
N PHE A 151 0.54 -3.53 12.66
CA PHE A 151 0.51 -2.27 11.91
C PHE A 151 0.06 -2.47 10.47
N VAL A 152 0.54 -3.51 9.77
CA VAL A 152 0.11 -3.83 8.40
C VAL A 152 -1.39 -4.14 8.37
N SER A 153 -1.88 -4.93 9.34
CA SER A 153 -3.31 -5.21 9.46
C SER A 153 -4.13 -3.93 9.61
N TYR A 154 -3.76 -3.08 10.58
CA TYR A 154 -4.39 -1.77 10.79
C TYR A 154 -4.33 -0.89 9.53
N TYR A 155 -3.17 -0.80 8.89
CA TYR A 155 -2.98 0.02 7.69
C TYR A 155 -3.88 -0.43 6.54
N ASN A 156 -3.96 -1.73 6.31
CA ASN A 156 -4.73 -2.30 5.23
C ASN A 156 -6.24 -2.22 5.48
N HIS A 157 -6.70 -2.46 6.71
CA HIS A 157 -8.11 -2.72 6.99
C HIS A 157 -8.83 -1.59 7.73
N ASP A 158 -8.11 -0.75 8.50
CA ASP A 158 -8.75 0.22 9.39
C ASP A 158 -8.39 1.66 9.06
N ARG A 159 -7.22 1.89 8.46
CA ARG A 159 -6.74 3.23 8.15
C ARG A 159 -7.38 3.78 6.88
N TYR A 160 -8.09 4.89 7.01
CA TYR A 160 -8.61 5.65 5.86
C TYR A 160 -7.52 6.48 5.20
N HIS A 161 -7.55 6.55 3.86
CA HIS A 161 -6.61 7.31 3.06
C HIS A 161 -7.33 8.35 2.19
N GLU A 162 -6.99 9.62 2.38
CA GLU A 162 -7.58 10.72 1.61
C GLU A 162 -7.37 10.54 0.10
N SER A 163 -6.19 10.07 -0.31
CA SER A 163 -5.82 9.86 -1.73
C SER A 163 -6.61 8.76 -2.45
N ILE A 164 -7.44 8.01 -1.73
CA ILE A 164 -8.36 7.00 -2.26
C ILE A 164 -9.78 7.21 -1.67
N ASP A 165 -10.23 8.47 -1.65
CA ASP A 165 -11.57 8.87 -1.23
C ASP A 165 -11.94 8.47 0.21
N ASN A 166 -10.95 8.50 1.12
CA ASN A 166 -11.12 8.05 2.51
C ASN A 166 -11.65 6.62 2.61
N LEU A 167 -11.24 5.76 1.71
CA LEU A 167 -11.40 4.31 1.82
C LEU A 167 -10.19 3.70 2.52
N THR A 168 -10.34 2.47 3.00
CA THR A 168 -9.19 1.67 3.42
C THR A 168 -8.52 1.03 2.19
N PRO A 169 -7.21 0.74 2.23
CA PRO A 169 -6.55 -0.03 1.17
C PRO A 169 -7.28 -1.32 0.82
N ALA A 170 -7.77 -2.05 1.82
CA ALA A 170 -8.54 -3.28 1.63
C ALA A 170 -9.88 -3.05 0.92
N ASP A 171 -10.57 -1.93 1.17
CA ASP A 171 -11.82 -1.63 0.47
C ASP A 171 -11.59 -1.45 -1.03
N VAL A 172 -10.50 -0.79 -1.41
CA VAL A 172 -10.13 -0.60 -2.81
C VAL A 172 -9.62 -1.90 -3.40
N TYR A 173 -8.72 -2.61 -2.69
CA TYR A 173 -8.11 -3.85 -3.16
C TYR A 173 -9.14 -4.94 -3.47
N TYR A 174 -10.14 -5.10 -2.59
CA TYR A 174 -11.21 -6.09 -2.75
C TYR A 174 -12.44 -5.57 -3.53
N GLY A 175 -12.34 -4.40 -4.16
CA GLY A 175 -13.39 -3.85 -5.03
C GLY A 175 -14.66 -3.37 -4.30
N ARG A 176 -14.60 -3.12 -2.98
CA ARG A 176 -15.75 -2.65 -2.19
C ARG A 176 -15.96 -1.13 -2.26
N GLY A 177 -14.97 -0.40 -2.79
CA GLY A 177 -14.93 1.07 -2.72
C GLY A 177 -16.15 1.75 -3.30
N GLU A 178 -16.61 1.38 -4.50
CA GLU A 178 -17.76 2.00 -5.16
C GLU A 178 -19.06 1.86 -4.35
N ALA A 179 -19.31 0.68 -3.79
CA ALA A 179 -20.48 0.43 -2.95
C ALA A 179 -20.46 1.30 -1.69
N ILE A 180 -19.30 1.42 -1.04
CA ILE A 180 -19.12 2.25 0.17
C ILE A 180 -19.35 3.73 -0.16
N LEU A 181 -18.76 4.24 -1.24
CA LEU A 181 -18.92 5.64 -1.65
C LEU A 181 -20.36 5.96 -2.01
N SER A 182 -21.04 5.08 -2.75
CA SER A 182 -22.48 5.23 -3.07
C SER A 182 -23.34 5.25 -1.82
N GLN A 183 -23.06 4.42 -0.84
CA GLN A 183 -23.76 4.41 0.44
C GLN A 183 -23.53 5.70 1.22
N ARG A 184 -22.28 6.18 1.31
CA ARG A 184 -21.95 7.46 1.97
C ARG A 184 -22.69 8.63 1.34
N GLU A 185 -22.74 8.69 0.01
CA GLU A 185 -23.46 9.75 -0.70
C GLU A 185 -24.97 9.71 -0.44
N ARG A 186 -25.58 8.53 -0.38
CA ARG A 186 -26.99 8.35 0.01
C ARG A 186 -27.25 8.83 1.42
N ILE A 187 -26.40 8.46 2.38
CA ILE A 187 -26.53 8.90 3.78
C ILE A 187 -26.40 10.43 3.86
N LYS A 188 -25.41 11.01 3.18
CA LYS A 188 -25.21 12.47 3.13
C LYS A 188 -26.44 13.19 2.60
N ARG A 189 -26.99 12.75 1.47
CA ARG A 189 -28.22 13.34 0.89
C ARG A 189 -29.40 13.28 1.85
N ASN A 190 -29.65 12.12 2.44
CA ASN A 190 -30.73 11.92 3.39
C ASN A 190 -30.56 12.81 4.65
N THR A 191 -29.35 12.91 5.17
CA THR A 191 -29.04 13.75 6.34
C THR A 191 -29.28 15.22 6.04
N ILE A 192 -28.86 15.71 4.86
CA ILE A 192 -29.08 17.10 4.44
C ILE A 192 -30.57 17.36 4.27
N ALA A 193 -31.32 16.45 3.64
CA ALA A 193 -32.74 16.59 3.44
C ALA A 193 -33.51 16.65 4.80
N LEU A 194 -33.14 15.77 5.74
CA LEU A 194 -33.71 15.76 7.08
C LEU A 194 -33.39 17.07 7.84
N ARG A 195 -32.17 17.55 7.79
CA ARG A 195 -31.80 18.83 8.43
C ARG A 195 -32.60 20.01 7.88
N ARG A 196 -32.77 20.06 6.54
CA ARG A 196 -33.58 21.10 5.88
C ARG A 196 -35.03 21.05 6.35
N LYS A 197 -35.63 19.85 6.34
CA LYS A 197 -36.99 19.66 6.81
C LYS A 197 -37.15 20.15 8.25
N ASN A 198 -36.32 19.70 9.17
CA ASN A 198 -36.35 20.07 10.57
C ASN A 198 -36.17 21.59 10.78
N HIS A 199 -35.37 22.25 9.95
CA HIS A 199 -35.21 23.70 9.98
C HIS A 199 -36.50 24.42 9.59
N TYR A 200 -37.17 24.03 8.50
CA TYR A 200 -38.42 24.60 8.07
C TYR A 200 -39.53 24.36 9.08
N ASP A 201 -39.62 23.18 9.66
CA ASP A 201 -40.61 22.85 10.66
C ASP A 201 -40.49 23.73 11.92
N ARG A 202 -39.25 23.97 12.38
CA ARG A 202 -38.95 24.87 13.49
C ARG A 202 -39.33 26.32 13.19
N GLN A 203 -39.03 26.84 12.01
CA GLN A 203 -39.43 28.19 11.62
C GLN A 203 -40.95 28.37 11.57
N ARG A 204 -41.64 27.35 11.03
CA ARG A 204 -43.10 27.36 10.98
C ARG A 204 -43.74 27.39 12.37
N THR A 205 -43.20 26.59 13.29
CA THR A 205 -43.69 26.57 14.69
C THR A 205 -43.43 27.91 15.40
N HIS A 206 -42.29 28.53 15.16
CA HIS A 206 -41.94 29.82 15.76
C HIS A 206 -42.89 30.94 15.26
N ASN A 207 -43.18 30.97 13.95
CA ASN A 207 -44.08 31.97 13.35
C ASN A 207 -45.55 31.77 13.72
N LEU A 208 -45.96 30.61 14.26
CA LEU A 208 -47.31 30.36 14.76
C LEU A 208 -47.51 30.73 16.25
N MET A 209 -46.41 30.96 16.97
CA MET A 209 -46.39 31.33 18.39
C MET A 209 -46.13 32.82 18.64
N SER A 210 -45.78 33.57 17.58
CA SER A 210 -45.63 35.04 17.58
C SER A 210 -46.88 35.71 16.98
#